data_74a86206629ad6bd39d0917a5695d832
#
_entry.id   74a86206629ad6bd39d0917a5695d832
#
_cell.length_a   1.000
_cell.length_b   1.000
_cell.length_c   1.000
_cell.angle_alpha   90.00
_cell.angle_beta   90.00
_cell.angle_gamma   90.00
#
_symmetry.space_group_name_H-M   'P 1'
#
loop_
_entity.id
_entity.type
_entity.pdbx_description
1 polymer ?
#
loop_
_entity_poly.entity_id
_entity_poly.type
_entity_poly.pdbx_seq_one_letter_code
_entity_poly.pdbx_strand_id
1 'polypeptide(L)'
;MMKNILIIGCGLIGSSLLRSIADKKIAKKIFVYENSKSNVLKIKKLRLPCVVTNDLKKIVPNLDLIIFCTPLGEYEKIIVKINKYWSSKTIVTDVVSSKEKSMEIIKQKLKKGIFLTSSHPISGSEVSGP
;
A
#
# COMPACT_ATOMS: atom_id res chain seq x y z
N MET A 1 -14.49 -3.89 -9.51
CA MET A 1 -13.03 -3.84 -9.71
C MET A 1 -12.51 -2.43 -9.45
N MET A 2 -11.46 -2.32 -8.69
CA MET A 2 -10.82 -1.04 -8.45
C MET A 2 -10.07 -0.56 -9.68
N LYS A 3 -9.95 0.75 -9.85
CA LYS A 3 -9.23 1.29 -10.99
C LYS A 3 -7.73 1.34 -10.73
N ASN A 4 -7.33 1.97 -9.63
CA ASN A 4 -5.92 2.23 -9.34
C ASN A 4 -5.57 1.86 -7.91
N ILE A 5 -4.57 1.00 -7.75
CA ILE A 5 -4.04 0.59 -6.44
C ILE A 5 -2.58 0.97 -6.38
N LEU A 6 -2.14 1.47 -5.22
CA LEU A 6 -0.73 1.71 -4.94
C LEU A 6 -0.27 0.80 -3.82
N ILE A 7 0.81 0.07 -4.06
CA ILE A 7 1.50 -0.70 -3.03
C ILE A 7 2.76 0.08 -2.66
N ILE A 8 2.88 0.43 -1.38
CA ILE A 8 4.04 1.15 -0.87
C ILE A 8 4.98 0.15 -0.20
N GLY A 9 6.13 -0.06 -0.82
CA GLY A 9 7.11 -1.04 -0.38
C GLY A 9 6.81 -2.41 -0.98
N CYS A 10 7.79 -3.00 -1.63
CA CYS A 10 7.59 -4.28 -2.30
C CYS A 10 8.67 -5.27 -1.92
N GLY A 11 8.84 -5.48 -0.62
CA GLY A 11 9.65 -6.57 -0.10
C GLY A 11 8.89 -7.87 -0.22
N LEU A 12 9.07 -8.79 0.72
CA LEU A 12 8.48 -10.11 0.66
C LEU A 12 6.94 -10.07 0.64
N ILE A 13 6.35 -9.35 1.60
CA ILE A 13 4.89 -9.27 1.71
C ILE A 13 4.29 -8.48 0.55
N GLY A 14 4.91 -7.36 0.20
CA GLY A 14 4.44 -6.52 -0.89
C GLY A 14 4.49 -7.24 -2.23
N SER A 15 5.52 -8.04 -2.48
CA SER A 15 5.63 -8.84 -3.70
C SER A 15 4.54 -9.90 -3.78
N SER A 16 4.28 -10.56 -2.67
CA SER A 16 3.23 -11.57 -2.59
C SER A 16 1.87 -10.96 -2.87
N LEU A 17 1.60 -9.81 -2.28
CA LEU A 17 0.36 -9.08 -2.49
C LEU A 17 0.22 -8.62 -3.94
N LEU A 18 1.29 -8.09 -4.52
CA LEU A 18 1.32 -7.68 -5.91
C LEU A 18 0.95 -8.83 -6.86
N ARG A 19 1.53 -10.00 -6.63
CA ARG A 19 1.21 -11.19 -7.42
C ARG A 19 -0.26 -11.57 -7.30
N SER A 20 -0.78 -11.54 -6.09
CA SER A 20 -2.17 -11.91 -5.84
C SER A 20 -3.14 -10.94 -6.51
N ILE A 21 -2.89 -9.65 -6.41
CA ILE A 21 -3.73 -8.63 -7.03
C ILE A 21 -3.70 -8.73 -8.54
N ALA A 22 -2.50 -8.93 -9.11
CA ALA A 22 -2.34 -9.07 -10.54
C ALA A 22 -3.01 -10.34 -11.07
N ASP A 23 -2.82 -11.44 -10.36
CA ASP A 23 -3.35 -12.74 -10.74
C ASP A 23 -4.89 -12.76 -10.73
N LYS A 24 -5.48 -12.16 -9.73
CA LYS A 24 -6.93 -12.09 -9.58
C LYS A 24 -7.57 -10.93 -10.31
N LYS A 25 -6.79 -10.11 -10.97
CA LYS A 25 -7.27 -8.95 -11.74
C LYS A 25 -8.17 -8.03 -10.92
N ILE A 26 -7.73 -7.74 -9.70
CA ILE A 26 -8.51 -6.92 -8.76
C ILE A 26 -8.52 -5.45 -9.16
N ALA A 27 -7.48 -4.98 -9.83
CA ALA A 27 -7.35 -3.59 -10.24
C ALA A 27 -6.99 -3.46 -11.71
N LYS A 28 -7.39 -2.34 -12.31
CA LYS A 28 -7.01 -2.03 -13.68
C LYS A 28 -5.55 -1.64 -13.78
N LYS A 29 -5.08 -0.83 -12.84
CA LYS A 29 -3.67 -0.42 -12.76
C LYS A 29 -3.14 -0.64 -11.37
N ILE A 30 -1.92 -1.14 -11.29
CA ILE A 30 -1.22 -1.35 -10.05
C ILE A 30 0.07 -0.54 -10.10
N PHE A 31 0.24 0.35 -9.13
CA PHE A 31 1.45 1.13 -8.97
C PHE A 31 2.22 0.61 -7.78
N VAL A 32 3.54 0.66 -7.86
CA VAL A 32 4.42 0.26 -6.76
C VAL A 32 5.38 1.39 -6.47
N TYR A 33 5.42 1.82 -5.22
CA TYR A 33 6.41 2.78 -4.73
C TYR A 33 7.46 2.02 -3.96
N GLU A 34 8.69 2.01 -4.45
CA GLU A 34 9.78 1.25 -3.87
C GLU A 34 11.09 2.02 -3.99
N ASN A 35 11.76 2.23 -2.87
CA ASN A 35 13.02 2.98 -2.83
C ASN A 35 14.26 2.12 -3.04
N SER A 36 14.17 0.84 -2.77
CA SER A 36 15.31 -0.06 -2.94
C SER A 36 15.50 -0.44 -4.40
N LYS A 37 16.65 -0.09 -4.95
CA LYS A 37 16.97 -0.44 -6.35
C LYS A 37 16.95 -1.94 -6.56
N SER A 38 17.41 -2.70 -5.58
CA SER A 38 17.43 -4.16 -5.67
C SER A 38 16.01 -4.72 -5.73
N ASN A 39 15.10 -4.18 -4.92
CA ASN A 39 13.69 -4.60 -4.96
C ASN A 39 13.01 -4.19 -6.28
N VAL A 40 13.33 -3.01 -6.79
CA VAL A 40 12.81 -2.57 -8.10
C VAL A 40 13.21 -3.55 -9.19
N LEU A 41 14.47 -3.98 -9.20
CA LEU A 41 14.93 -4.96 -10.17
C LEU A 41 14.22 -6.29 -10.04
N LYS A 42 13.98 -6.74 -8.81
CA LYS A 42 13.23 -7.97 -8.56
C LYS A 42 11.80 -7.88 -9.07
N ILE A 43 11.14 -6.76 -8.84
CA ILE A 43 9.79 -6.53 -9.34
C ILE A 43 9.75 -6.59 -10.85
N LYS A 44 10.70 -5.94 -11.52
CA LYS A 44 10.77 -5.95 -12.98
C LYS A 44 10.98 -7.33 -13.54
N LYS A 45 11.75 -8.17 -12.84
CA LYS A 45 11.98 -9.57 -13.26
C LYS A 45 10.73 -10.42 -13.19
N LEU A 46 9.78 -10.06 -12.33
CA LEU A 46 8.53 -10.81 -12.20
C LEU A 46 7.61 -10.63 -13.41
N ARG A 47 7.83 -9.58 -14.18
CA ARG A 47 7.03 -9.26 -15.37
C ARG A 47 5.53 -9.17 -15.10
N LEU A 48 5.20 -8.69 -13.91
CA LEU A 48 3.80 -8.47 -13.54
C LEU A 48 3.29 -7.15 -14.12
N PRO A 49 1.98 -7.04 -14.38
CA PRO A 49 1.40 -5.81 -14.92
C PRO A 49 1.32 -4.72 -13.86
N CYS A 50 2.43 -4.08 -13.58
CA CYS A 50 2.50 -2.98 -12.61
C CYS A 50 3.46 -1.91 -13.09
N VAL A 51 3.31 -0.71 -12.54
CA VAL A 51 4.17 0.43 -12.82
C VAL A 51 4.91 0.79 -11.54
N VAL A 52 6.24 0.68 -11.58
CA VAL A 52 7.07 1.11 -10.46
C VAL A 52 7.31 2.62 -10.61
N THR A 53 6.98 3.37 -9.59
CA THR A 53 7.10 4.82 -9.64
C THR A 53 7.61 5.39 -8.33
N ASN A 54 8.28 6.52 -8.39
CA ASN A 54 8.60 7.32 -7.22
C ASN A 54 7.93 8.69 -7.30
N ASP A 55 7.10 8.92 -8.30
CA ASP A 55 6.37 10.17 -8.48
C ASP A 55 4.97 10.06 -7.90
N LEU A 56 4.88 10.13 -6.58
CA LEU A 56 3.61 10.01 -5.87
C LEU A 56 2.64 11.14 -6.19
N LYS A 57 3.15 12.33 -6.43
CA LYS A 57 2.34 13.49 -6.77
C LYS A 57 1.43 13.23 -7.95
N LYS A 58 1.95 12.53 -8.96
CA LYS A 58 1.23 12.28 -10.20
C LYS A 58 0.11 11.27 -10.02
N ILE A 59 0.30 10.26 -9.19
CA ILE A 59 -0.65 9.14 -9.10
C ILE A 59 -1.61 9.23 -7.93
N VAL A 60 -1.20 9.82 -6.80
CA VAL A 60 -1.98 9.81 -5.57
C VAL A 60 -3.40 10.37 -5.72
N PRO A 61 -3.64 11.46 -6.46
CA PRO A 61 -5.00 12.01 -6.57
C PRO A 61 -6.03 11.05 -7.17
N ASN A 62 -5.57 10.06 -7.92
CA ASN A 62 -6.45 9.15 -8.65
C ASN A 62 -6.47 7.73 -8.09
N LEU A 63 -5.94 7.53 -6.89
CA LEU A 63 -5.88 6.20 -6.28
C LEU A 63 -7.17 5.85 -5.55
N ASP A 64 -7.59 4.60 -5.71
CA ASP A 64 -8.71 4.06 -4.95
C ASP A 64 -8.24 3.45 -3.64
N LEU A 65 -7.05 2.84 -3.67
CA LEU A 65 -6.51 2.10 -2.52
C LEU A 65 -5.01 2.28 -2.43
N ILE A 66 -4.54 2.53 -1.22
CA ILE A 66 -3.11 2.56 -0.90
C ILE A 66 -2.84 1.52 0.18
N ILE A 67 -1.89 0.63 -0.07
CA ILE A 67 -1.52 -0.43 0.86
C ILE A 67 -0.08 -0.22 1.31
N PHE A 68 0.10 -0.01 2.61
CA PHE A 68 1.42 0.12 3.20
C PHE A 68 2.01 -1.24 3.50
N CYS A 69 3.14 -1.55 2.87
CA CYS A 69 3.88 -2.80 3.07
C CYS A 69 5.32 -2.53 3.49
N THR A 70 5.63 -1.30 3.88
CA THR A 70 6.96 -0.92 4.37
C THR A 70 7.05 -1.14 5.88
N PRO A 71 8.26 -1.12 6.44
CA PRO A 71 8.41 -1.07 7.88
C PRO A 71 7.71 0.15 8.45
N LEU A 72 7.23 0.03 9.67
CA LEU A 72 6.45 1.06 10.34
C LEU A 72 7.17 2.42 10.39
N GLY A 73 8.48 2.42 10.54
CA GLY A 73 9.28 3.64 10.58
C GLY A 73 9.23 4.47 9.29
N GLU A 74 8.79 3.88 8.18
CA GLU A 74 8.68 4.59 6.90
C GLU A 74 7.32 5.29 6.70
N TYR A 75 6.32 4.94 7.49
CA TYR A 75 4.95 5.42 7.31
C TYR A 75 4.87 6.94 7.33
N GLU A 76 5.41 7.53 8.36
CA GLU A 76 5.31 8.98 8.57
C GLU A 76 5.91 9.76 7.42
N LYS A 77 7.08 9.36 6.94
CA LYS A 77 7.75 10.00 5.82
C LYS A 77 6.90 9.99 4.56
N ILE A 78 6.30 8.83 4.29
CA ILE A 78 5.50 8.65 3.09
C ILE A 78 4.19 9.42 3.20
N ILE A 79 3.54 9.37 4.34
CA ILE A 79 2.29 10.09 4.57
C ILE A 79 2.49 11.59 4.40
N VAL A 80 3.59 12.12 4.92
CA VAL A 80 3.91 13.54 4.76
C VAL A 80 4.03 13.92 3.28
N LYS A 81 4.67 13.07 2.49
CA LYS A 81 4.82 13.31 1.05
C LYS A 81 3.50 13.35 0.32
N ILE A 82 2.56 12.50 0.68
CA ILE A 82 1.32 12.33 -0.08
C ILE A 82 0.13 13.07 0.49
N ASN A 83 0.23 13.62 1.70
CA ASN A 83 -0.88 14.32 2.36
C ASN A 83 -1.48 15.45 1.53
N LYS A 84 -0.70 16.09 0.70
CA LYS A 84 -1.16 17.18 -0.16
C LYS A 84 -2.01 16.71 -1.33
N TYR A 85 -1.92 15.44 -1.67
CA TYR A 85 -2.48 14.90 -2.91
C TYR A 85 -3.59 13.89 -2.71
N TRP A 86 -3.89 13.50 -1.47
CA TRP A 86 -4.94 12.53 -1.18
C TRP A 86 -6.29 12.96 -1.73
N SER A 87 -7.03 12.01 -2.25
CA SER A 87 -8.47 12.17 -2.39
C SER A 87 -9.14 11.75 -1.08
N SER A 88 -10.22 12.41 -0.71
CA SER A 88 -10.99 12.01 0.48
C SER A 88 -11.62 10.62 0.33
N LYS A 89 -11.67 10.11 -0.90
CA LYS A 89 -12.25 8.79 -1.19
C LYS A 89 -11.20 7.68 -1.21
N THR A 90 -9.93 8.01 -1.12
CA THR A 90 -8.86 7.02 -1.15
C THR A 90 -8.90 6.19 0.13
N ILE A 91 -8.92 4.87 -0.03
CA ILE A 91 -8.86 3.94 1.09
C ILE A 91 -7.39 3.62 1.37
N VAL A 92 -7.01 3.70 2.64
CA VAL A 92 -5.65 3.43 3.07
C VAL A 92 -5.66 2.25 4.03
N THR A 93 -4.79 1.29 3.81
CA THR A 93 -4.67 0.12 4.66
C THR A 93 -3.20 -0.28 4.79
N ASP A 94 -2.92 -1.26 5.64
CA ASP A 94 -1.58 -1.77 5.81
C ASP A 94 -1.56 -3.25 6.15
N VAL A 95 -0.36 -3.82 6.14
CA VAL A 95 -0.16 -5.25 6.41
C VAL A 95 0.83 -5.49 7.55
N VAL A 96 1.18 -4.44 8.31
CA VAL A 96 2.13 -4.62 9.42
C VAL A 96 1.50 -5.37 10.58
N SER A 97 2.35 -6.05 11.35
CA SER A 97 1.89 -6.83 12.48
C SER A 97 1.50 -5.99 13.68
N SER A 98 2.13 -4.85 13.88
CA SER A 98 1.85 -3.98 15.03
C SER A 98 0.77 -2.96 14.67
N LYS A 99 -0.48 -3.37 14.79
CA LYS A 99 -1.62 -2.57 14.39
C LYS A 99 -1.85 -1.31 15.19
N GLU A 100 -1.64 -1.39 16.48
CA GLU A 100 -1.85 -0.23 17.35
C GLU A 100 -0.97 0.94 16.93
N LYS A 101 0.30 0.66 16.66
CA LYS A 101 1.24 1.71 16.24
C LYS A 101 0.95 2.23 14.85
N SER A 102 0.61 1.36 13.91
CA SER A 102 0.29 1.78 12.56
C SER A 102 -0.98 2.64 12.54
N MET A 103 -2.01 2.23 13.27
CA MET A 103 -3.24 3.00 13.40
C MET A 103 -2.96 4.37 14.00
N GLU A 104 -2.14 4.41 15.04
CA GLU A 104 -1.80 5.65 15.71
C GLU A 104 -1.11 6.63 14.76
N ILE A 105 -0.11 6.16 14.03
CA ILE A 105 0.63 6.99 13.08
C ILE A 105 -0.30 7.48 11.98
N ILE A 106 -1.05 6.59 11.39
CA ILE A 106 -1.92 6.94 10.28
C ILE A 106 -3.02 7.90 10.71
N LYS A 107 -3.66 7.67 11.83
CA LYS A 107 -4.70 8.56 12.34
C LYS A 107 -4.18 9.96 12.64
N GLN A 108 -2.97 10.04 13.19
CA GLN A 108 -2.38 11.33 13.51
C GLN A 108 -1.93 12.11 12.29
N LYS A 109 -1.40 11.41 11.29
CA LYS A 109 -0.76 12.05 10.14
C LYS A 109 -1.63 12.12 8.90
N LEU A 110 -2.58 11.21 8.77
CA LEU A 110 -3.45 11.18 7.61
C LEU A 110 -4.48 12.29 7.70
N LYS A 111 -4.46 13.19 6.74
CA LYS A 111 -5.37 14.35 6.72
C LYS A 111 -6.58 14.15 5.82
N LYS A 112 -6.47 13.25 4.86
CA LYS A 112 -7.54 12.91 3.93
C LYS A 112 -7.52 11.41 3.74
N GLY A 113 -8.54 10.89 3.07
CA GLY A 113 -8.62 9.46 2.80
C GLY A 113 -9.33 8.72 3.94
N ILE A 114 -9.47 7.42 3.76
CA ILE A 114 -10.16 6.54 4.71
C ILE A 114 -9.20 5.44 5.13
N PHE A 115 -8.90 5.37 6.41
CA PHE A 115 -8.04 4.31 6.92
C PHE A 115 -8.85 3.10 7.34
N LEU A 116 -8.47 1.94 6.85
CA LEU A 116 -9.07 0.67 7.23
C LEU A 116 -8.01 -0.28 7.77
N THR A 117 -8.34 -0.95 8.87
CA THR A 117 -7.47 -1.96 9.46
C THR A 117 -7.80 -3.31 8.83
N SER A 118 -7.57 -3.41 7.54
CA SER A 118 -7.99 -4.57 6.77
C SER A 118 -7.31 -5.86 7.18
N SER A 119 -6.19 -5.77 7.79
CA SER A 119 -5.44 -6.97 8.18
C SER A 119 -6.03 -7.68 9.38
N HIS A 120 -7.03 -7.12 10.01
CA HIS A 120 -7.76 -7.80 11.06
C HIS A 120 -8.33 -9.13 10.64
N PRO A 121 -9.01 -9.18 9.54
CA PRO A 121 -9.61 -10.43 9.15
C PRO A 121 -8.58 -11.48 8.86
N ILE A 122 -7.45 -11.04 8.72
CA ILE A 122 -6.43 -12.01 8.45
C ILE A 122 -6.03 -12.68 9.72
N SER A 123 -6.87 -12.56 9.96
CA SER A 123 -6.50 -12.96 10.73
C SER A 123 -6.93 -13.80 11.19
N GLY A 124 -7.31 -13.29 10.91
CA GLY A 124 -7.35 -13.68 11.27
C GLY A 124 -7.56 -14.09 11.80
N SER A 125 -7.77 -14.14 11.61
CA SER A 125 -7.64 -14.33 12.11
C SER A 125 -7.77 -14.40 12.79
N GLU A 126 -8.06 -14.35 12.66
CA GLU A 126 -7.96 -14.27 13.17
C GLU A 126 -7.98 -14.48 13.74
N VAL A 127 -8.28 -14.77 13.72
CA VAL A 127 -8.07 -14.83 14.08
C VAL A 127 -7.96 -15.14 14.48
N SER A 128 -8.24 -15.21 14.48
CA SER A 128 -7.91 -15.31 14.76
C SER A 128 -7.68 -15.61 14.97
N GLY A 129 -7.97 -15.72 14.96
CA GLY A 129 -7.65 -15.86 14.93
C GLY A 129 -7.69 -16.19 14.99
N PRO A 130 -7.97 -16.44 15.12
CA PRO A 130 -7.77 -16.61 15.12
C PRO A 130 -7.58 -16.82 15.15
#